data_2d71fdca51a8fc8ae08d9e0407cdeac2
#
_entry.id   2d71fdca51a8fc8ae08d9e0407cdeac2
#
_cell.length_a   1.000
_cell.length_b   1.000
_cell.length_c   1.000
_cell.angle_alpha   90.00
_cell.angle_beta   90.00
_cell.angle_gamma   90.00
#
_symmetry.space_group_name_H-M   'P 1'
#
loop_
_entity.id
_entity.type
_entity.pdbx_description
1 polymer ?
#
loop_
_entity_poly.entity_id
_entity_poly.type
_entity_poly.pdbx_seq_one_letter_code
_entity_poly.pdbx_strand_id
1 'polypeptide(L)'
;MKKIIFIGVFMFLAGNIFCQTVPMDKNQQKTVKQIHKDIQKQHSDVVKHPTMTVDEKKARVEATKSERDAKLAEILTPEQAEAVKSKDPVDWAGTHKKIDKQEKSRLKAERDLKLKEVDREARELESQQDDIKKQMNDLKRKQKDLSDQQKVLKQTRKDINAQYK
;
A
#
# COMPACT_ATOMS: atom_id res chain seq x y z
N MET A 1 41.06 -60.85 34.52
CA MET A 1 40.95 -59.62 33.75
C MET A 1 39.55 -59.11 33.94
N LYS A 2 39.33 -58.12 34.85
CA LYS A 2 38.02 -57.58 35.18
C LYS A 2 37.85 -56.33 34.31
N LYS A 3 36.87 -56.35 33.37
CA LYS A 3 36.46 -55.20 32.58
C LYS A 3 35.53 -54.34 33.41
N ILE A 4 36.00 -53.15 33.78
CA ILE A 4 35.18 -52.11 34.43
C ILE A 4 34.42 -51.37 33.32
N ILE A 5 33.09 -51.54 33.32
CA ILE A 5 32.19 -50.81 32.43
C ILE A 5 31.86 -49.50 33.14
N PHE A 6 32.38 -48.35 32.61
CA PHE A 6 32.00 -47.02 33.03
C PHE A 6 30.65 -46.69 32.40
N ILE A 7 29.59 -46.80 33.17
CA ILE A 7 28.27 -46.27 32.80
C ILE A 7 28.30 -44.78 33.11
N GLY A 8 28.56 -43.98 32.09
CA GLY A 8 28.41 -42.54 32.18
C GLY A 8 26.91 -42.18 32.29
N VAL A 9 26.52 -41.82 33.50
CA VAL A 9 25.19 -41.20 33.73
C VAL A 9 25.22 -39.80 33.15
N PHE A 10 24.73 -39.66 31.91
CA PHE A 10 24.42 -38.37 31.34
C PHE A 10 23.15 -37.85 32.04
N MET A 11 23.34 -37.06 33.12
CA MET A 11 22.28 -36.26 33.70
C MET A 11 21.89 -35.19 32.65
N PHE A 12 20.84 -35.48 31.90
CA PHE A 12 20.07 -34.48 31.19
C PHE A 12 19.48 -33.56 32.25
N LEU A 13 20.18 -32.46 32.55
CA LEU A 13 19.58 -31.29 33.15
C LEU A 13 18.66 -30.69 32.08
N ALA A 14 17.47 -31.29 31.95
CA ALA A 14 16.33 -30.62 31.39
C ALA A 14 16.07 -29.41 32.32
N GLY A 15 16.70 -28.31 31.95
CA GLY A 15 16.37 -27.02 32.53
C GLY A 15 14.91 -26.74 32.25
N ASN A 16 14.05 -27.18 33.16
CA ASN A 16 12.74 -26.59 33.33
C ASN A 16 13.01 -25.11 33.58
N ILE A 17 13.00 -24.32 32.53
CA ILE A 17 12.78 -22.89 32.61
C ILE A 17 11.33 -22.78 33.11
N PHE A 18 11.18 -22.98 34.40
CA PHE A 18 9.99 -22.59 35.15
C PHE A 18 9.94 -21.08 34.95
N CYS A 19 9.08 -20.67 34.03
CA CYS A 19 8.70 -19.27 33.86
C CYS A 19 8.05 -18.89 35.22
N GLN A 20 8.88 -18.49 36.19
CA GLN A 20 8.41 -17.97 37.46
C GLN A 20 7.56 -16.76 37.10
N THR A 21 6.26 -16.93 37.16
CA THR A 21 5.33 -15.82 37.10
C THR A 21 5.56 -15.00 38.36
N VAL A 22 6.36 -13.93 38.22
CA VAL A 22 6.62 -13.01 39.32
C VAL A 22 5.27 -12.52 39.83
N PRO A 23 4.90 -12.76 41.08
CA PRO A 23 3.56 -12.47 41.58
C PRO A 23 3.32 -10.95 41.54
N MET A 24 2.22 -10.55 40.95
CA MET A 24 1.70 -9.20 40.98
C MET A 24 0.50 -9.12 41.89
N ASP A 25 0.37 -8.03 42.63
CA ASP A 25 -0.84 -7.81 43.44
C ASP A 25 -2.07 -7.52 42.55
N LYS A 26 -3.27 -7.56 43.16
CA LYS A 26 -4.52 -7.38 42.43
C LYS A 26 -4.65 -5.99 41.76
N ASN A 27 -4.08 -4.96 42.38
CA ASN A 27 -4.11 -3.59 41.83
C ASN A 27 -3.18 -3.47 40.66
N GLN A 28 -1.95 -4.00 40.79
CA GLN A 28 -0.99 -4.07 39.64
C GLN A 28 -1.61 -4.81 38.46
N GLN A 29 -2.22 -5.98 38.68
CA GLN A 29 -2.86 -6.74 37.59
C GLN A 29 -3.99 -5.96 36.90
N LYS A 30 -4.81 -5.23 37.67
CA LYS A 30 -5.88 -4.40 37.12
C LYS A 30 -5.31 -3.26 36.30
N THR A 31 -4.29 -2.57 36.78
CA THR A 31 -3.65 -1.45 36.11
C THR A 31 -2.93 -1.92 34.83
N VAL A 32 -2.21 -3.04 34.87
CA VAL A 32 -1.58 -3.65 33.68
C VAL A 32 -2.61 -3.96 32.61
N LYS A 33 -3.74 -4.55 32.97
CA LYS A 33 -4.84 -4.83 32.01
C LYS A 33 -5.39 -3.55 31.37
N GLN A 34 -5.52 -2.48 32.16
CA GLN A 34 -5.97 -1.19 31.64
C GLN A 34 -4.94 -0.59 30.68
N ILE A 35 -3.65 -0.56 31.08
CA ILE A 35 -2.56 -0.10 30.21
C ILE A 35 -2.57 -0.86 28.88
N HIS A 36 -2.64 -2.20 28.90
CA HIS A 36 -2.66 -3.01 27.68
C HIS A 36 -3.86 -2.67 26.78
N LYS A 37 -5.05 -2.47 27.37
CA LYS A 37 -6.26 -2.11 26.62
C LYS A 37 -6.11 -0.74 25.94
N ASP A 38 -5.58 0.25 26.65
CA ASP A 38 -5.42 1.62 26.12
C ASP A 38 -4.35 1.65 25.03
N ILE A 39 -3.22 0.99 25.25
CA ILE A 39 -2.15 0.85 24.29
C ILE A 39 -2.59 0.08 23.03
N GLN A 40 -3.34 -0.99 23.19
CA GLN A 40 -3.88 -1.75 22.05
C GLN A 40 -4.82 -0.90 21.20
N LYS A 41 -5.65 -0.07 21.85
CA LYS A 41 -6.52 0.89 21.16
C LYS A 41 -5.69 1.93 20.39
N GLN A 42 -4.75 2.61 21.06
CA GLN A 42 -3.87 3.60 20.43
C GLN A 42 -3.11 2.99 19.23
N HIS A 43 -2.53 1.81 19.40
CA HIS A 43 -1.85 1.09 18.34
C HIS A 43 -2.77 0.81 17.15
N SER A 44 -3.98 0.31 17.41
CA SER A 44 -4.96 0.06 16.34
C SER A 44 -5.35 1.33 15.59
N ASP A 45 -5.55 2.44 16.31
CA ASP A 45 -5.92 3.73 15.73
C ASP A 45 -4.78 4.27 14.83
N VAL A 46 -3.53 4.16 15.26
CA VAL A 46 -2.36 4.53 14.47
C VAL A 46 -2.24 3.70 13.18
N VAL A 47 -2.32 2.37 13.29
CA VAL A 47 -2.18 1.48 12.13
C VAL A 47 -3.26 1.72 11.08
N LYS A 48 -4.49 1.99 11.53
CA LYS A 48 -5.65 2.23 10.67
C LYS A 48 -5.81 3.68 10.22
N HIS A 49 -4.98 4.61 10.71
CA HIS A 49 -5.14 6.03 10.42
C HIS A 49 -5.09 6.31 8.91
N PRO A 50 -6.10 6.95 8.32
CA PRO A 50 -6.23 7.03 6.86
C PRO A 50 -5.23 8.01 6.22
N THR A 51 -4.84 9.07 6.92
CA THR A 51 -4.03 10.17 6.38
C THR A 51 -2.57 10.18 6.83
N MET A 52 -2.21 9.36 7.84
CA MET A 52 -0.81 9.25 8.27
C MET A 52 0.05 8.55 7.22
N THR A 53 1.24 9.08 6.98
CA THR A 53 2.26 8.44 6.16
C THR A 53 2.81 7.17 6.84
N VAL A 54 3.51 6.34 6.07
CA VAL A 54 4.15 5.11 6.61
C VAL A 54 5.14 5.44 7.72
N ASP A 55 5.97 6.47 7.52
CA ASP A 55 7.00 6.86 8.48
C ASP A 55 6.40 7.44 9.76
N GLU A 56 5.37 8.27 9.64
CA GLU A 56 4.60 8.78 10.79
C GLU A 56 3.95 7.64 11.58
N LYS A 57 3.34 6.67 10.89
CA LYS A 57 2.76 5.49 11.55
C LYS A 57 3.82 4.69 12.31
N LYS A 58 4.97 4.43 11.69
CA LYS A 58 6.07 3.70 12.34
C LYS A 58 6.61 4.45 13.55
N ALA A 59 6.88 5.74 13.41
CA ALA A 59 7.32 6.59 14.52
C ALA A 59 6.29 6.59 15.68
N ARG A 60 5.01 6.69 15.37
CA ARG A 60 3.95 6.70 16.38
C ARG A 60 3.78 5.33 17.05
N VAL A 61 3.97 4.24 16.32
CA VAL A 61 3.97 2.88 16.88
C VAL A 61 5.12 2.72 17.89
N GLU A 62 6.33 3.17 17.57
CA GLU A 62 7.47 3.14 18.51
C GLU A 62 7.24 4.05 19.73
N ALA A 63 6.66 5.24 19.54
CA ALA A 63 6.26 6.11 20.63
C ALA A 63 5.24 5.46 21.56
N THR A 64 4.23 4.79 21.01
CA THR A 64 3.20 4.06 21.77
C THR A 64 3.80 2.90 22.56
N LYS A 65 4.79 2.21 21.99
CA LYS A 65 5.54 1.15 22.68
C LYS A 65 6.34 1.71 23.84
N SER A 66 7.06 2.82 23.63
CA SER A 66 7.82 3.49 24.68
C SER A 66 6.93 4.02 25.80
N GLU A 67 5.76 4.57 25.49
CA GLU A 67 4.76 5.01 26.46
C GLU A 67 4.26 3.84 27.33
N ARG A 68 4.00 2.67 26.72
CA ARG A 68 3.66 1.46 27.45
C ARG A 68 4.77 1.06 28.43
N ASP A 69 6.02 1.03 27.94
CA ASP A 69 7.16 0.61 28.75
C ASP A 69 7.38 1.53 29.94
N ALA A 70 7.24 2.84 29.75
CA ALA A 70 7.29 3.83 30.83
C ALA A 70 6.20 3.61 31.86
N LYS A 71 4.94 3.47 31.43
CA LYS A 71 3.79 3.21 32.34
C LYS A 71 3.93 1.90 33.12
N LEU A 72 4.47 0.86 32.50
CA LEU A 72 4.73 -0.40 33.21
C LEU A 72 5.86 -0.26 34.22
N ALA A 73 6.92 0.49 33.91
CA ALA A 73 8.04 0.73 34.83
C ALA A 73 7.65 1.55 36.07
N GLU A 74 6.59 2.36 36.01
CA GLU A 74 6.09 3.13 37.13
C GLU A 74 5.42 2.25 38.22
N ILE A 75 4.88 1.08 37.83
CA ILE A 75 4.03 0.26 38.70
C ILE A 75 4.58 -1.14 38.98
N LEU A 76 5.58 -1.57 38.22
CA LEU A 76 6.13 -2.93 38.27
C LEU A 76 7.62 -2.91 38.60
N THR A 77 8.11 -3.97 39.25
CA THR A 77 9.56 -4.21 39.31
C THR A 77 10.11 -4.56 37.91
N PRO A 78 11.42 -4.43 37.69
CA PRO A 78 12.03 -4.78 36.38
C PRO A 78 11.69 -6.21 35.94
N GLU A 79 11.69 -7.19 36.86
CA GLU A 79 11.38 -8.60 36.56
C GLU A 79 9.88 -8.79 36.20
N GLN A 80 9.00 -8.07 36.91
CA GLN A 80 7.56 -8.07 36.61
C GLN A 80 7.28 -7.43 35.24
N ALA A 81 7.96 -6.31 34.94
CA ALA A 81 7.81 -5.61 33.66
C ALA A 81 8.24 -6.51 32.48
N GLU A 82 9.37 -7.20 32.57
CA GLU A 82 9.81 -8.14 31.55
C GLU A 82 8.85 -9.32 31.35
N ALA A 83 8.33 -9.88 32.45
CA ALA A 83 7.32 -10.93 32.39
C ALA A 83 6.01 -10.49 31.71
N VAL A 84 5.61 -9.22 31.89
CA VAL A 84 4.43 -8.63 31.25
C VAL A 84 4.71 -8.33 29.78
N LYS A 85 5.87 -7.79 29.43
CA LYS A 85 6.25 -7.54 28.01
C LYS A 85 6.29 -8.80 27.18
N SER A 86 6.71 -9.94 27.75
CA SER A 86 6.72 -11.23 27.06
C SER A 86 5.31 -11.74 26.70
N LYS A 87 4.27 -11.25 27.35
CA LYS A 87 2.85 -11.60 27.15
C LYS A 87 2.05 -10.46 26.51
N ASP A 88 2.73 -9.51 25.87
CA ASP A 88 2.09 -8.36 25.24
C ASP A 88 1.09 -8.80 24.16
N PRO A 89 -0.15 -8.29 24.18
CA PRO A 89 -1.14 -8.61 23.17
C PRO A 89 -0.85 -7.95 21.80
N VAL A 90 0.10 -7.01 21.73
CA VAL A 90 0.48 -6.30 20.51
C VAL A 90 1.73 -6.94 19.89
N ASP A 91 1.60 -7.40 18.65
CA ASP A 91 2.73 -7.85 17.83
C ASP A 91 3.48 -6.65 17.25
N TRP A 92 4.37 -6.06 18.05
CA TRP A 92 5.18 -4.90 17.65
C TRP A 92 6.09 -5.22 16.46
N ALA A 93 6.68 -6.41 16.44
CA ALA A 93 7.60 -6.83 15.38
C ALA A 93 6.90 -7.01 14.02
N GLY A 94 5.67 -7.53 14.04
CA GLY A 94 4.87 -7.72 12.82
C GLY A 94 4.16 -6.46 12.34
N THR A 95 4.02 -5.45 13.21
CA THR A 95 3.25 -4.23 12.89
C THR A 95 3.88 -3.44 11.74
N HIS A 96 5.19 -3.24 11.76
CA HIS A 96 5.90 -2.54 10.69
C HIS A 96 5.70 -3.22 9.33
N LYS A 97 5.76 -4.56 9.29
CA LYS A 97 5.49 -5.35 8.07
C LYS A 97 4.04 -5.18 7.58
N LYS A 98 3.08 -5.09 8.51
CA LYS A 98 1.67 -4.83 8.18
C LYS A 98 1.47 -3.45 7.57
N ILE A 99 2.09 -2.41 8.14
CA ILE A 99 2.07 -1.03 7.62
C ILE A 99 2.64 -0.99 6.21
N ASP A 100 3.83 -1.58 5.98
CA ASP A 100 4.47 -1.63 4.66
C ASP A 100 3.62 -2.37 3.62
N LYS A 101 2.97 -3.48 4.02
CA LYS A 101 2.09 -4.24 3.13
C LYS A 101 0.84 -3.46 2.75
N GLN A 102 0.24 -2.73 3.69
CA GLN A 102 -0.91 -1.87 3.42
C GLN A 102 -0.55 -0.75 2.44
N GLU A 103 0.60 -0.11 2.62
CA GLU A 103 1.06 0.94 1.72
C GLU A 103 1.35 0.43 0.31
N LYS A 104 2.02 -0.71 0.17
CA LYS A 104 2.21 -1.35 -1.14
C LYS A 104 0.89 -1.62 -1.84
N SER A 105 -0.12 -2.08 -1.10
CA SER A 105 -1.45 -2.34 -1.68
C SER A 105 -2.13 -1.04 -2.11
N ARG A 106 -2.01 0.04 -1.32
CA ARG A 106 -2.54 1.37 -1.64
C ARG A 106 -1.90 1.95 -2.90
N LEU A 107 -0.56 1.93 -2.96
CA LEU A 107 0.20 2.42 -4.12
C LEU A 107 -0.11 1.62 -5.39
N LYS A 108 -0.30 0.30 -5.27
CA LYS A 108 -0.71 -0.53 -6.39
C LYS A 108 -2.10 -0.13 -6.90
N ALA A 109 -3.06 0.03 -6.01
CA ALA A 109 -4.41 0.45 -6.38
C ALA A 109 -4.44 1.84 -7.04
N GLU A 110 -3.67 2.79 -6.51
CA GLU A 110 -3.53 4.13 -7.09
C GLU A 110 -2.90 4.09 -8.50
N ARG A 111 -1.85 3.30 -8.67
CA ARG A 111 -1.24 3.08 -10.00
C ARG A 111 -2.23 2.48 -10.99
N ASP A 112 -2.99 1.46 -10.56
CA ASP A 112 -3.95 0.78 -11.43
C ASP A 112 -5.11 1.71 -11.84
N LEU A 113 -5.51 2.64 -10.97
CA LEU A 113 -6.46 3.71 -11.31
C LEU A 113 -5.89 4.69 -12.34
N LYS A 114 -4.66 5.18 -12.14
CA LYS A 114 -4.00 6.08 -13.10
C LYS A 114 -3.81 5.42 -14.47
N LEU A 115 -3.45 4.13 -14.51
CA LEU A 115 -3.34 3.41 -15.78
C LEU A 115 -4.69 3.34 -16.52
N LYS A 116 -5.79 3.07 -15.82
CA LYS A 116 -7.13 3.07 -16.44
C LYS A 116 -7.52 4.44 -16.99
N GLU A 117 -7.11 5.51 -16.34
CA GLU A 117 -7.37 6.87 -16.82
C GLU A 117 -6.59 7.15 -18.10
N VAL A 118 -5.30 6.82 -18.14
CA VAL A 118 -4.45 6.93 -19.33
C VAL A 118 -5.00 6.08 -20.49
N ASP A 119 -5.45 4.85 -20.22
CA ASP A 119 -6.06 3.98 -21.23
C ASP A 119 -7.37 4.58 -21.80
N ARG A 120 -8.15 5.27 -20.98
CA ARG A 120 -9.36 5.98 -21.45
C ARG A 120 -8.99 7.14 -22.35
N GLU A 121 -8.05 7.98 -21.93
CA GLU A 121 -7.56 9.12 -22.73
C GLU A 121 -6.96 8.67 -24.06
N ALA A 122 -6.21 7.57 -24.06
CA ALA A 122 -5.66 7.00 -25.27
C ALA A 122 -6.74 6.59 -26.28
N ARG A 123 -7.84 5.95 -25.81
CA ARG A 123 -8.98 5.58 -26.68
C ARG A 123 -9.73 6.80 -27.21
N GLU A 124 -9.87 7.83 -26.40
CA GLU A 124 -10.50 9.08 -26.84
C GLU A 124 -9.67 9.77 -27.93
N LEU A 125 -8.34 9.80 -27.78
CA LEU A 125 -7.43 10.34 -28.79
C LEU A 125 -7.47 9.50 -30.09
N GLU A 126 -7.51 8.19 -30.01
CA GLU A 126 -7.65 7.30 -31.18
C GLU A 126 -8.96 7.57 -31.94
N SER A 127 -10.07 7.72 -31.22
CA SER A 127 -11.36 8.10 -31.82
C SER A 127 -11.29 9.46 -32.53
N GLN A 128 -10.65 10.47 -31.92
CA GLN A 128 -10.46 11.79 -32.53
C GLN A 128 -9.58 11.71 -33.81
N GLN A 129 -8.53 10.89 -33.79
CA GLN A 129 -7.70 10.65 -34.97
C GLN A 129 -8.49 10.05 -36.13
N ASP A 130 -9.35 9.09 -35.85
CA ASP A 130 -10.22 8.47 -36.87
C ASP A 130 -11.23 9.45 -37.45
N ASP A 131 -11.80 10.32 -36.63
CA ASP A 131 -12.71 11.35 -37.10
C ASP A 131 -12.00 12.42 -37.97
N ILE A 132 -10.80 12.84 -37.59
CA ILE A 132 -9.96 13.72 -38.40
C ILE A 132 -9.65 13.05 -39.76
N LYS A 133 -9.34 11.77 -39.77
CA LYS A 133 -9.06 11.00 -40.98
C LYS A 133 -10.25 10.94 -41.93
N LYS A 134 -11.47 10.75 -41.38
CA LYS A 134 -12.71 10.83 -42.15
C LYS A 134 -12.91 12.22 -42.77
N GLN A 135 -12.75 13.29 -41.97
CA GLN A 135 -12.87 14.66 -42.44
C GLN A 135 -11.86 14.98 -43.57
N MET A 136 -10.60 14.55 -43.42
CA MET A 136 -9.60 14.68 -44.45
C MET A 136 -10.00 14.00 -45.75
N ASN A 137 -10.57 12.80 -45.70
CA ASN A 137 -11.04 12.10 -46.89
C ASN A 137 -12.19 12.83 -47.58
N ASP A 138 -13.13 13.36 -46.82
CA ASP A 138 -14.24 14.15 -47.34
C ASP A 138 -13.79 15.45 -47.98
N LEU A 139 -12.80 16.14 -47.36
CA LEU A 139 -12.18 17.34 -47.96
C LEU A 139 -11.47 17.01 -49.26
N LYS A 140 -10.74 15.90 -49.36
CA LYS A 140 -10.09 15.45 -50.61
C LYS A 140 -11.12 15.19 -51.71
N ARG A 141 -12.30 14.58 -51.39
CA ARG A 141 -13.38 14.39 -52.38
C ARG A 141 -13.91 15.74 -52.88
N LYS A 142 -14.23 16.67 -51.98
CA LYS A 142 -14.72 18.00 -52.33
C LYS A 142 -13.68 18.77 -53.18
N GLN A 143 -12.42 18.64 -52.87
CA GLN A 143 -11.33 19.26 -53.64
C GLN A 143 -11.30 18.71 -55.08
N LYS A 144 -11.48 17.40 -55.24
CA LYS A 144 -11.56 16.76 -56.56
C LYS A 144 -12.76 17.28 -57.36
N ASP A 145 -13.93 17.30 -56.74
CA ASP A 145 -15.19 17.77 -57.35
C ASP A 145 -15.04 19.23 -57.81
N LEU A 146 -14.48 20.11 -57.00
CA LEU A 146 -14.20 21.51 -57.37
C LEU A 146 -13.21 21.61 -58.56
N SER A 147 -12.19 20.76 -58.58
CA SER A 147 -11.23 20.73 -59.70
C SER A 147 -11.93 20.32 -61.00
N ASP A 148 -12.82 19.34 -60.95
CA ASP A 148 -13.55 18.88 -62.12
C ASP A 148 -14.59 19.92 -62.58
N GLN A 149 -15.29 20.61 -61.68
CA GLN A 149 -16.12 21.77 -62.03
C GLN A 149 -15.33 22.90 -62.71
N GLN A 150 -14.12 23.21 -62.23
CA GLN A 150 -13.27 24.20 -62.84
C GLN A 150 -12.85 23.83 -64.27
N LYS A 151 -12.61 22.53 -64.57
CA LYS A 151 -12.30 22.06 -65.92
C LYS A 151 -13.52 22.25 -66.85
N VAL A 152 -14.70 21.89 -66.37
CA VAL A 152 -15.95 22.08 -67.13
C VAL A 152 -16.15 23.58 -67.42
N LEU A 153 -16.04 24.47 -66.44
CA LEU A 153 -16.19 25.91 -66.66
C LEU A 153 -15.14 26.45 -67.66
N LYS A 154 -13.90 26.00 -67.61
CA LYS A 154 -12.85 26.39 -68.56
C LYS A 154 -13.22 25.91 -69.98
N GLN A 155 -13.78 24.72 -70.15
CA GLN A 155 -14.21 24.22 -71.45
C GLN A 155 -15.39 25.02 -71.96
N THR A 156 -16.45 25.22 -71.18
CA THR A 156 -17.62 26.03 -71.56
C THR A 156 -17.21 27.44 -72.01
N ARG A 157 -16.25 28.07 -71.28
CA ARG A 157 -15.70 29.40 -71.69
C ARG A 157 -15.04 29.37 -73.06
N LYS A 158 -14.28 28.28 -73.37
CA LYS A 158 -13.66 28.12 -74.69
C LYS A 158 -14.71 27.96 -75.78
N ASP A 159 -15.75 27.17 -75.52
CA ASP A 159 -16.80 26.90 -76.49
C ASP A 159 -17.62 28.16 -76.81
N ILE A 160 -17.99 28.96 -75.80
CA ILE A 160 -18.60 30.26 -75.98
C ILE A 160 -17.71 31.17 -76.84
N ASN A 161 -16.43 31.31 -76.50
CA ASN A 161 -15.52 32.16 -77.25
C ASN A 161 -15.32 31.70 -78.74
N ALA A 162 -15.52 30.41 -79.00
CA ALA A 162 -15.50 29.89 -80.39
C ALA A 162 -16.76 30.18 -81.18
N GLN A 163 -17.95 30.27 -80.49
CA GLN A 163 -19.20 30.61 -81.18
C GLN A 163 -19.34 32.09 -81.60
N TYR A 164 -18.59 32.97 -80.92
CA TYR A 164 -18.68 34.42 -81.17
C TYR A 164 -17.44 35.01 -81.94
N LYS A 165 -16.64 34.16 -82.53
CA LYS A 165 -15.66 34.50 -83.53
C LYS A 165 -16.20 34.33 -84.92
#